data_619220ab9cbce5183610acb9f93fff36
#
_entry.id   619220ab9cbce5183610acb9f93fff36
#
_cell.length_a   1.000
_cell.length_b   1.000
_cell.length_c   1.000
_cell.angle_alpha   90.00
_cell.angle_beta   90.00
_cell.angle_gamma   90.00
#
_symmetry.space_group_name_H-M   'P 1'
#
loop_
_entity.id
_entity.type
_entity.pdbx_description
1 polymer ?
#
loop_
_entity_poly.entity_id
_entity_poly.type
_entity_poly.pdbx_seq_one_letter_code
_entity_poly.pdbx_strand_id
1 'polypeptide(L)'
;MCIRDRFEYWAHEACFVPIEDYGLYRHRMLDPAAMGWKYSVKWMAEQGDAVASVLEHIRANGAARSADFERTDGKAGGWWSWKPEKRSLEVLFTSGVLMIAKRHQFQRYYDLAERILPGWHDGLLPPEDQVRRRLLLASVKALGLARAGWISDYFRTKQSRASLAHDLQALVDEGALLRCAVAGWSDAVYVHAEHGELLRAAAAGKLAPTLTTILSPFDPVVWDRRRALELFDFDYRLECYTPAEKRRYGYFTLPILRRGALVGRLDAKAHRAQGRFEIKSLALEEGVRVSPRLVQDVAGAVRRLALWHACPQVEIAQAQPAAFGALLAAALHDGGAAARQAA
;
A
#
# COMPACT_ATOMS: atom_id res chain seq x y z
N MET A 1 -10.17 -13.49 6.78
CA MET A 1 -9.13 -12.83 7.60
C MET A 1 -9.84 -12.25 8.81
N CYS A 2 -9.55 -12.75 9.99
CA CYS A 2 -10.08 -12.21 11.26
C CYS A 2 -9.08 -11.16 11.78
N ILE A 3 -9.60 -10.06 12.29
CA ILE A 3 -8.79 -8.99 12.88
C ILE A 3 -8.37 -9.46 14.29
N ARG A 4 -7.11 -9.83 14.46
CA ARG A 4 -6.52 -10.15 15.76
C ARG A 4 -5.32 -9.26 16.06
N ASP A 5 -4.47 -9.01 15.06
CA ASP A 5 -3.20 -8.31 15.16
C ASP A 5 -3.17 -7.01 14.33
N ARG A 6 -4.23 -6.73 13.57
CA ARG A 6 -4.33 -5.54 12.70
C ARG A 6 -5.78 -5.11 12.51
N PHE A 7 -5.97 -3.84 12.19
CA PHE A 7 -7.25 -3.28 11.78
C PHE A 7 -7.14 -2.60 10.42
N GLU A 8 -8.26 -2.42 9.72
CA GLU A 8 -8.31 -1.68 8.48
C GLU A 8 -8.68 -0.23 8.77
N TYR A 9 -7.89 0.72 8.24
CA TYR A 9 -8.21 2.12 8.32
C TYR A 9 -7.49 2.95 7.24
N TRP A 10 -7.74 4.25 7.26
CA TRP A 10 -7.11 5.24 6.38
C TRP A 10 -5.76 5.69 6.96
N ALA A 11 -4.67 5.09 6.51
CA ALA A 11 -3.31 5.54 6.82
C ALA A 11 -2.77 6.40 5.66
N HIS A 12 -2.01 5.82 4.70
CA HIS A 12 -1.77 6.52 3.43
C HIS A 12 -3.05 6.54 2.60
N GLU A 13 -3.59 5.36 2.32
CA GLU A 13 -4.93 5.10 1.80
C GLU A 13 -5.58 4.00 2.66
N ALA A 14 -6.52 3.21 2.13
CA ALA A 14 -7.07 2.06 2.85
C ALA A 14 -5.97 1.00 3.09
N CYS A 15 -5.56 0.84 4.33
CA CYS A 15 -4.45 0.00 4.75
C CYS A 15 -4.86 -0.94 5.87
N PHE A 16 -4.07 -2.02 6.04
CA PHE A 16 -4.04 -2.79 7.28
C PHE A 16 -2.96 -2.21 8.18
N VAL A 17 -3.34 -1.84 9.39
CA VAL A 17 -2.51 -1.19 10.40
C VAL A 17 -2.41 -2.12 11.61
N PRO A 18 -1.25 -2.25 12.27
CA PRO A 18 -1.13 -3.00 13.51
C PRO A 18 -2.15 -2.53 14.57
N ILE A 19 -2.75 -3.47 15.31
CA ILE A 19 -3.81 -3.15 16.27
C ILE A 19 -3.31 -2.26 17.42
N GLU A 20 -2.07 -2.42 17.83
CA GLU A 20 -1.40 -1.60 18.84
C GLU A 20 -1.26 -0.13 18.41
N ASP A 21 -1.34 0.16 17.11
CA ASP A 21 -1.30 1.51 16.56
C ASP A 21 -2.68 2.17 16.46
N TYR A 22 -3.77 1.52 16.94
CA TYR A 22 -5.13 2.06 16.85
C TYR A 22 -5.23 3.48 17.42
N GLY A 23 -4.61 3.74 18.58
CA GLY A 23 -4.58 5.05 19.21
C GLY A 23 -3.97 6.16 18.36
N LEU A 24 -3.04 5.84 17.44
CA LEU A 24 -2.42 6.82 16.56
C LEU A 24 -3.40 7.38 15.51
N TYR A 25 -4.48 6.66 15.25
CA TYR A 25 -5.50 7.04 14.26
C TYR A 25 -6.80 7.54 14.90
N ARG A 26 -6.97 7.33 16.21
CA ARG A 26 -8.22 7.67 16.90
C ARG A 26 -8.54 9.16 16.86
N HIS A 27 -7.53 10.04 16.91
CA HIS A 27 -7.74 11.49 16.75
C HIS A 27 -8.43 11.84 15.42
N ARG A 28 -8.07 11.15 14.32
CA ARG A 28 -8.72 11.34 13.01
C ARG A 28 -10.15 10.84 12.99
N MET A 29 -10.45 9.80 13.76
CA MET A 29 -11.81 9.26 13.92
C MET A 29 -12.70 10.20 14.71
N LEU A 30 -12.14 10.89 15.70
CA LEU A 30 -12.84 11.90 16.49
C LEU A 30 -13.06 13.23 15.75
N ASP A 31 -12.25 13.50 14.71
CA ASP A 31 -12.46 14.61 13.77
C ASP A 31 -12.61 14.10 12.33
N PRO A 32 -13.67 13.35 12.03
CA PRO A 32 -13.85 12.75 10.71
C PRO A 32 -14.10 13.78 9.62
N ALA A 33 -14.55 14.99 9.97
CA ALA A 33 -14.76 16.08 9.01
C ALA A 33 -13.44 16.47 8.33
N ALA A 34 -12.31 16.34 9.01
CA ALA A 34 -10.98 16.57 8.45
C ALA A 34 -10.56 15.52 7.39
N MET A 35 -11.29 14.40 7.26
CA MET A 35 -11.00 13.33 6.28
C MET A 35 -11.44 13.66 4.84
N GLY A 36 -12.03 14.84 4.62
CA GLY A 36 -12.44 15.29 3.28
C GLY A 36 -13.51 14.39 2.65
N TRP A 37 -13.29 13.92 1.41
CA TRP A 37 -14.27 13.12 0.67
C TRP A 37 -14.62 11.78 1.34
N LYS A 38 -13.79 11.28 2.25
CA LYS A 38 -14.03 10.04 3.00
C LYS A 38 -15.14 10.19 4.02
N TYR A 39 -15.43 11.42 4.43
CA TYR A 39 -16.53 11.77 5.31
C TYR A 39 -17.24 13.02 4.79
N SER A 40 -18.55 12.99 4.68
CA SER A 40 -19.34 14.11 4.19
C SER A 40 -20.25 14.66 5.27
N VAL A 41 -19.88 15.80 5.86
CA VAL A 41 -20.69 16.50 6.86
C VAL A 41 -22.08 16.85 6.31
N LYS A 42 -22.13 17.40 5.10
CA LYS A 42 -23.39 17.74 4.43
C LYS A 42 -24.30 16.52 4.27
N TRP A 43 -23.76 15.42 3.73
CA TRP A 43 -24.53 14.21 3.53
C TRP A 43 -25.00 13.59 4.85
N MET A 44 -24.20 13.65 5.92
CA MET A 44 -24.58 13.18 7.26
C MET A 44 -25.76 13.99 7.81
N ALA A 45 -25.76 15.30 7.60
CA ALA A 45 -26.87 16.16 8.01
C ALA A 45 -28.16 15.88 7.22
N GLU A 46 -28.04 15.58 5.91
CA GLU A 46 -29.18 15.30 5.02
C GLU A 46 -29.72 13.87 5.15
N GLN A 47 -28.90 12.91 5.59
CA GLN A 47 -29.21 11.47 5.61
C GLN A 47 -29.05 10.84 7.00
N GLY A 48 -29.28 11.62 8.05
CA GLY A 48 -29.14 11.17 9.43
C GLY A 48 -29.96 9.90 9.75
N ASP A 49 -31.19 9.82 9.24
CA ASP A 49 -32.07 8.66 9.44
C ASP A 49 -31.50 7.39 8.79
N ALA A 50 -30.93 7.49 7.60
CA ALA A 50 -30.28 6.35 6.94
C ALA A 50 -29.06 5.87 7.71
N VAL A 51 -28.29 6.79 8.29
CA VAL A 51 -27.14 6.44 9.14
C VAL A 51 -27.59 5.78 10.43
N ALA A 52 -28.61 6.32 11.08
CA ALA A 52 -29.17 5.75 12.30
C ALA A 52 -29.73 4.33 12.06
N SER A 53 -30.48 4.14 10.97
CA SER A 53 -31.05 2.83 10.59
C SER A 53 -29.95 1.77 10.37
N VAL A 54 -28.86 2.11 9.68
CA VAL A 54 -27.72 1.20 9.48
C VAL A 54 -27.05 0.86 10.81
N LEU A 55 -26.87 1.83 11.69
CA LEU A 55 -26.26 1.63 12.99
C LEU A 55 -27.12 0.73 13.89
N GLU A 56 -28.42 0.97 13.94
CA GLU A 56 -29.38 0.14 14.69
C GLU A 56 -29.42 -1.30 14.15
N HIS A 57 -29.40 -1.47 12.83
CA HIS A 57 -29.33 -2.80 12.23
C HIS A 57 -28.11 -3.58 12.73
N ILE A 58 -26.91 -2.93 12.74
CA ILE A 58 -25.68 -3.58 13.21
C ILE A 58 -25.72 -3.84 14.73
N ARG A 59 -26.31 -2.94 15.50
CA ARG A 59 -26.53 -3.15 16.95
C ARG A 59 -27.37 -4.39 17.24
N ALA A 60 -28.46 -4.54 16.49
CA ALA A 60 -29.41 -5.63 16.69
C ALA A 60 -28.94 -6.96 16.11
N ASN A 61 -28.28 -6.97 14.95
CA ASN A 61 -28.01 -8.17 14.16
C ASN A 61 -26.53 -8.56 14.09
N GLY A 62 -25.60 -7.72 14.60
CA GLY A 62 -24.17 -7.94 14.51
C GLY A 62 -23.57 -7.47 13.18
N ALA A 63 -22.40 -8.02 12.85
CA ALA A 63 -21.61 -7.58 11.71
C ALA A 63 -22.35 -7.72 10.38
N ALA A 64 -22.42 -6.64 9.61
CA ALA A 64 -23.11 -6.56 8.33
C ALA A 64 -22.20 -6.02 7.21
N ARG A 65 -22.49 -6.38 5.98
CA ARG A 65 -21.84 -5.88 4.77
C ARG A 65 -22.84 -5.05 3.95
N SER A 66 -22.32 -4.26 3.02
CA SER A 66 -23.16 -3.42 2.16
C SER A 66 -24.25 -4.22 1.42
N ALA A 67 -24.00 -5.48 1.06
CA ALA A 67 -24.96 -6.30 0.33
C ALA A 67 -26.17 -6.74 1.18
N ASP A 68 -26.07 -6.69 2.50
CA ASP A 68 -27.13 -7.12 3.42
C ASP A 68 -28.22 -6.04 3.60
N PHE A 69 -28.00 -4.85 3.04
CA PHE A 69 -29.00 -3.77 3.02
C PHE A 69 -29.63 -3.63 1.64
N GLU A 70 -30.92 -3.40 1.57
CA GLU A 70 -31.60 -3.02 0.33
C GLU A 70 -31.35 -1.55 0.02
N ARG A 71 -31.43 -1.19 -1.26
CA ARG A 71 -31.28 0.20 -1.69
C ARG A 71 -32.56 0.98 -1.47
N THR A 72 -32.50 2.07 -0.70
CA THR A 72 -33.67 2.85 -0.31
C THR A 72 -33.95 4.09 -1.17
N ASP A 73 -33.00 4.52 -2.03
CA ASP A 73 -33.10 5.75 -2.82
C ASP A 73 -33.78 5.60 -4.18
N GLY A 74 -34.27 4.40 -4.51
CA GLY A 74 -34.98 4.10 -5.76
C GLY A 74 -34.17 4.23 -7.05
N LYS A 75 -32.85 4.48 -6.95
CA LYS A 75 -32.00 4.69 -8.12
C LYS A 75 -31.46 3.37 -8.68
N ALA A 76 -31.30 3.29 -9.99
CA ALA A 76 -30.58 2.19 -10.61
C ALA A 76 -29.11 2.17 -10.13
N GLY A 77 -28.60 0.97 -9.79
CA GLY A 77 -27.23 0.80 -9.37
C GLY A 77 -26.24 1.06 -10.53
N GLY A 78 -25.09 1.68 -10.23
CA GLY A 78 -23.99 1.87 -11.17
C GLY A 78 -22.65 1.86 -10.42
N TRP A 79 -21.55 1.69 -11.17
CA TRP A 79 -20.22 1.57 -10.58
C TRP A 79 -19.85 2.70 -9.61
N TRP A 80 -20.30 3.93 -9.90
CA TRP A 80 -20.06 5.13 -9.08
C TRP A 80 -21.26 5.55 -8.24
N SER A 81 -22.42 4.86 -8.35
CA SER A 81 -23.66 5.19 -7.65
C SER A 81 -23.78 4.38 -6.38
N TRP A 82 -23.12 4.84 -5.31
CA TRP A 82 -23.24 4.20 -4.00
C TRP A 82 -24.65 4.41 -3.44
N LYS A 83 -25.22 3.33 -2.92
CA LYS A 83 -26.49 3.44 -2.18
C LYS A 83 -26.27 4.12 -0.82
N PRO A 84 -27.32 4.76 -0.26
CA PRO A 84 -27.25 5.46 1.03
C PRO A 84 -26.63 4.60 2.13
N GLU A 85 -27.02 3.34 2.25
CA GLU A 85 -26.55 2.40 3.26
C GLU A 85 -25.03 2.12 3.13
N LYS A 86 -24.53 1.98 1.90
CA LYS A 86 -23.09 1.83 1.67
C LYS A 86 -22.33 3.08 2.11
N ARG A 87 -22.89 4.25 1.86
CA ARG A 87 -22.30 5.52 2.28
C ARG A 87 -22.35 5.68 3.80
N SER A 88 -23.46 5.27 4.44
CA SER A 88 -23.61 5.23 5.89
C SER A 88 -22.53 4.36 6.55
N LEU A 89 -22.30 3.15 6.02
CA LEU A 89 -21.23 2.27 6.48
C LEU A 89 -19.85 2.93 6.41
N GLU A 90 -19.54 3.62 5.28
CA GLU A 90 -18.22 4.25 5.10
C GLU A 90 -18.01 5.48 6.01
N VAL A 91 -19.06 6.28 6.26
CA VAL A 91 -18.92 7.42 7.17
C VAL A 91 -18.84 6.98 8.64
N LEU A 92 -19.60 5.97 9.04
CA LEU A 92 -19.50 5.36 10.37
C LEU A 92 -18.15 4.68 10.59
N PHE A 93 -17.59 4.05 9.56
CA PHE A 93 -16.24 3.50 9.58
C PHE A 93 -15.18 4.62 9.68
N THR A 94 -15.32 5.70 8.92
CA THR A 94 -14.37 6.83 8.97
C THR A 94 -14.37 7.52 10.33
N SER A 95 -15.54 7.62 10.99
CA SER A 95 -15.67 8.19 12.34
C SER A 95 -15.30 7.21 13.46
N GLY A 96 -14.92 5.98 13.13
CA GLY A 96 -14.53 4.98 14.12
C GLY A 96 -15.67 4.46 15.00
N VAL A 97 -16.93 4.71 14.61
CA VAL A 97 -18.11 4.08 15.22
C VAL A 97 -18.19 2.61 14.83
N LEU A 98 -17.86 2.34 13.55
CA LEU A 98 -17.72 0.98 13.04
C LEU A 98 -16.26 0.67 12.71
N MET A 99 -15.88 -0.58 12.84
CA MET A 99 -14.63 -1.17 12.36
C MET A 99 -14.93 -2.33 11.42
N ILE A 100 -13.91 -2.78 10.69
CA ILE A 100 -14.03 -3.97 9.84
C ILE A 100 -13.79 -5.22 10.69
N ALA A 101 -14.84 -6.00 10.92
CA ALA A 101 -14.77 -7.25 11.70
C ALA A 101 -14.05 -8.37 10.94
N LYS A 102 -14.32 -8.47 9.64
CA LYS A 102 -13.73 -9.46 8.73
C LYS A 102 -13.88 -9.07 7.27
N ARG A 103 -13.10 -9.72 6.41
CA ARG A 103 -13.36 -9.74 4.97
C ARG A 103 -13.72 -11.15 4.50
N HIS A 104 -14.75 -11.26 3.69
CA HIS A 104 -15.11 -12.48 2.98
C HIS A 104 -15.32 -12.17 1.51
N GLN A 105 -14.63 -12.87 0.60
CA GLN A 105 -14.64 -12.60 -0.85
C GLN A 105 -14.41 -11.10 -1.17
N PHE A 106 -13.40 -10.49 -0.53
CA PHE A 106 -13.07 -9.06 -0.59
C PHE A 106 -14.11 -8.09 0.00
N GLN A 107 -15.30 -8.54 0.39
CA GLN A 107 -16.32 -7.70 1.00
C GLN A 107 -15.98 -7.41 2.46
N ARG A 108 -16.14 -6.16 2.85
CA ARG A 108 -16.01 -5.69 4.23
C ARG A 108 -17.28 -6.05 5.03
N TYR A 109 -17.10 -6.63 6.19
CA TYR A 109 -18.12 -6.76 7.22
C TYR A 109 -17.82 -5.77 8.33
N TYR A 110 -18.75 -4.86 8.56
CA TYR A 110 -18.66 -3.78 9.52
C TYR A 110 -19.35 -4.20 10.81
N ASP A 111 -18.72 -3.94 11.96
CA ASP A 111 -19.35 -4.12 13.28
C ASP A 111 -18.94 -2.96 14.19
N LEU A 112 -19.61 -2.86 15.35
CA LEU A 112 -19.33 -1.83 16.34
C LEU A 112 -17.87 -1.92 16.80
N ALA A 113 -17.20 -0.76 16.88
CA ALA A 113 -15.80 -0.69 17.31
C ALA A 113 -15.62 -1.29 18.72
N GLU A 114 -16.56 -1.05 19.63
CA GLU A 114 -16.57 -1.59 20.98
C GLU A 114 -16.66 -3.13 21.05
N ARG A 115 -17.25 -3.78 20.03
CA ARG A 115 -17.28 -5.25 19.95
C ARG A 115 -15.99 -5.81 19.38
N ILE A 116 -15.34 -5.10 18.47
CA ILE A 116 -14.10 -5.53 17.81
C ILE A 116 -12.90 -5.28 18.70
N LEU A 117 -12.89 -4.17 19.43
CA LEU A 117 -11.80 -3.75 20.32
C LEU A 117 -12.33 -3.41 21.72
N PRO A 118 -12.84 -4.41 22.47
CA PRO A 118 -13.54 -4.18 23.75
C PRO A 118 -12.64 -3.61 24.84
N GLY A 119 -11.31 -3.73 24.73
CA GLY A 119 -10.35 -3.15 25.67
C GLY A 119 -10.01 -1.70 25.41
N TRP A 120 -10.53 -1.08 24.33
CA TRP A 120 -10.25 0.31 24.00
C TRP A 120 -11.29 1.26 24.62
N HIS A 121 -10.81 2.34 25.20
CA HIS A 121 -11.61 3.51 25.54
C HIS A 121 -10.79 4.80 25.30
N ASP A 122 -11.44 5.91 25.04
CA ASP A 122 -10.76 7.17 24.65
C ASP A 122 -9.86 7.75 25.75
N GLY A 123 -9.95 7.27 26.98
CA GLY A 123 -8.99 7.55 28.05
C GLY A 123 -7.57 6.98 27.79
N LEU A 124 -7.43 6.06 26.84
CA LEU A 124 -6.14 5.51 26.39
C LEU A 124 -5.54 6.30 25.22
N LEU A 125 -6.20 7.39 24.79
CA LEU A 125 -5.77 8.18 23.65
C LEU A 125 -4.42 8.86 23.93
N PRO A 126 -3.37 8.59 23.13
CA PRO A 126 -2.09 9.27 23.31
C PRO A 126 -2.22 10.76 23.01
N PRO A 127 -1.47 11.65 23.69
CA PRO A 127 -1.36 13.06 23.33
C PRO A 127 -0.98 13.25 21.86
N GLU A 128 -1.50 14.29 21.21
CA GLU A 128 -1.29 14.53 19.78
C GLU A 128 0.18 14.68 19.38
N ASP A 129 0.99 15.30 20.24
CA ASP A 129 2.44 15.45 20.02
C ASP A 129 3.14 14.08 20.00
N GLN A 130 2.75 13.17 20.90
CA GLN A 130 3.27 11.80 20.89
C GLN A 130 2.83 11.02 19.65
N VAL A 131 1.57 11.19 19.20
CA VAL A 131 1.08 10.61 17.95
C VAL A 131 1.90 11.13 16.77
N ARG A 132 2.08 12.45 16.67
CA ARG A 132 2.90 13.05 15.59
C ARG A 132 4.32 12.50 15.60
N ARG A 133 4.96 12.52 16.76
CA ARG A 133 6.31 11.99 16.95
C ARG A 133 6.42 10.55 16.45
N ARG A 134 5.52 9.66 16.87
CA ARG A 134 5.54 8.25 16.50
C ARG A 134 5.33 8.06 15.00
N LEU A 135 4.39 8.78 14.38
CA LEU A 135 4.15 8.70 12.94
C LEU A 135 5.34 9.24 12.12
N LEU A 136 6.01 10.32 12.57
CA LEU A 136 7.21 10.85 11.91
C LEU A 136 8.37 9.83 11.96
N LEU A 137 8.67 9.27 13.12
CA LEU A 137 9.70 8.24 13.27
C LEU A 137 9.41 7.01 12.44
N ALA A 138 8.16 6.51 12.46
CA ALA A 138 7.73 5.37 11.66
C ALA A 138 7.86 5.66 10.14
N SER A 139 7.53 6.88 9.69
CA SER A 139 7.70 7.29 8.29
C SER A 139 9.17 7.25 7.87
N VAL A 140 10.06 7.87 8.66
CA VAL A 140 11.50 7.92 8.34
C VAL A 140 12.11 6.52 8.36
N LYS A 141 11.72 5.69 9.36
CA LYS A 141 12.19 4.31 9.45
C LYS A 141 11.78 3.48 8.24
N ALA A 142 10.52 3.59 7.81
CA ALA A 142 9.99 2.85 6.67
C ALA A 142 10.59 3.31 5.33
N LEU A 143 10.86 4.61 5.17
CA LEU A 143 11.46 5.17 3.96
C LEU A 143 12.98 4.94 3.86
N GLY A 144 13.63 4.62 4.98
CA GLY A 144 15.07 4.45 5.09
C GLY A 144 15.81 5.78 5.04
N LEU A 145 15.68 6.53 3.95
CA LEU A 145 16.19 7.89 3.76
C LEU A 145 15.06 8.75 3.23
N ALA A 146 14.77 9.89 3.87
CA ALA A 146 13.58 10.66 3.57
C ALA A 146 13.78 12.18 3.61
N ARG A 147 13.17 12.89 2.64
CA ARG A 147 12.96 14.34 2.70
C ARG A 147 11.71 14.66 3.53
N ALA A 148 11.64 15.86 4.07
CA ALA A 148 10.51 16.32 4.88
C ALA A 148 9.15 16.12 4.19
N GLY A 149 9.04 16.43 2.89
CA GLY A 149 7.80 16.25 2.13
C GLY A 149 7.35 14.79 2.03
N TRP A 150 8.28 13.85 1.90
CA TRP A 150 7.96 12.41 1.83
C TRP A 150 7.50 11.87 3.20
N ILE A 151 8.09 12.38 4.29
CA ILE A 151 7.73 12.02 5.66
C ILE A 151 6.28 12.39 5.94
N SER A 152 5.88 13.62 5.60
CA SER A 152 4.51 14.10 5.80
C SER A 152 3.49 13.33 4.95
N ASP A 153 3.85 12.95 3.73
CA ASP A 153 2.96 12.20 2.83
C ASP A 153 2.74 10.75 3.27
N TYR A 154 3.73 10.12 3.92
CA TYR A 154 3.69 8.69 4.22
C TYR A 154 2.45 8.25 5.00
N PHE A 155 2.07 8.99 6.04
CA PHE A 155 0.83 8.79 6.82
C PHE A 155 -0.21 9.88 6.62
N ARG A 156 -0.07 10.72 5.58
CA ARG A 156 -0.98 11.83 5.28
C ARG A 156 -1.15 12.76 6.49
N THR A 157 -0.06 13.07 7.17
CA THR A 157 -0.06 14.02 8.28
C THR A 157 -0.25 15.44 7.74
N LYS A 158 -1.32 16.11 8.15
CA LYS A 158 -1.65 17.47 7.69
C LYS A 158 -0.91 18.52 8.51
N GLN A 159 0.41 18.48 8.55
CA GLN A 159 1.23 19.48 9.23
C GLN A 159 1.61 20.64 8.32
N SER A 160 1.73 21.85 8.89
CA SER A 160 2.40 22.95 8.20
C SER A 160 3.89 22.67 8.04
N ARG A 161 4.52 23.27 7.02
CA ARG A 161 5.97 23.12 6.82
C ARG A 161 6.79 23.54 8.03
N ALA A 162 6.37 24.61 8.72
CA ALA A 162 7.07 25.11 9.90
C ALA A 162 6.95 24.14 11.09
N SER A 163 5.76 23.61 11.36
CA SER A 163 5.55 22.60 12.40
C SER A 163 6.35 21.32 12.13
N LEU A 164 6.32 20.83 10.89
CA LEU A 164 7.10 19.66 10.49
C LEU A 164 8.61 19.88 10.67
N ALA A 165 9.12 21.04 10.25
CA ALA A 165 10.54 21.36 10.39
C ALA A 165 10.96 21.44 11.87
N HIS A 166 10.11 22.01 12.72
CA HIS A 166 10.34 22.07 14.17
C HIS A 166 10.39 20.66 14.78
N ASP A 167 9.40 19.81 14.48
CA ASP A 167 9.34 18.45 15.03
C ASP A 167 10.51 17.59 14.54
N LEU A 168 10.91 17.72 13.26
CA LEU A 168 12.07 17.01 12.73
C LEU A 168 13.38 17.48 13.37
N GLN A 169 13.53 18.79 13.63
CA GLN A 169 14.70 19.30 14.31
C GLN A 169 14.78 18.78 15.76
N ALA A 170 13.67 18.79 16.50
CA ALA A 170 13.61 18.23 17.85
C ALA A 170 14.04 16.75 17.86
N LEU A 171 13.57 15.96 16.91
CA LEU A 171 13.95 14.54 16.77
C LEU A 171 15.45 14.35 16.43
N VAL A 172 16.05 15.29 15.73
CA VAL A 172 17.51 15.29 15.47
C VAL A 172 18.28 15.66 16.74
N ASP A 173 17.83 16.69 17.46
CA ASP A 173 18.48 17.14 18.71
C ASP A 173 18.43 16.06 19.79
N GLU A 174 17.37 15.25 19.83
CA GLU A 174 17.24 14.08 20.70
C GLU A 174 18.06 12.86 20.24
N GLY A 175 18.65 12.91 19.04
CA GLY A 175 19.37 11.78 18.46
C GLY A 175 18.49 10.63 17.92
N ALA A 176 17.18 10.83 17.84
CA ALA A 176 16.23 9.84 17.26
C ALA A 176 16.32 9.80 15.73
N LEU A 177 16.67 10.93 15.11
CA LEU A 177 16.96 11.04 13.67
C LEU A 177 18.37 11.56 13.44
N LEU A 178 18.95 11.11 12.32
CA LEU A 178 20.20 11.62 11.76
C LEU A 178 19.85 12.53 10.58
N ARG A 179 20.38 13.75 10.57
CA ARG A 179 20.28 14.68 9.45
C ARG A 179 21.51 14.55 8.57
N CYS A 180 21.33 14.34 7.28
CA CYS A 180 22.42 14.19 6.32
C CYS A 180 22.13 14.91 5.00
N ALA A 181 23.17 15.02 4.17
CA ALA A 181 23.10 15.55 2.82
C ALA A 181 23.31 14.42 1.81
N VAL A 182 22.65 14.50 0.67
CA VAL A 182 22.86 13.62 -0.48
C VAL A 182 23.44 14.47 -1.61
N ALA A 183 24.50 13.98 -2.23
CA ALA A 183 25.14 14.70 -3.35
C ALA A 183 24.13 14.98 -4.46
N GLY A 184 24.11 16.22 -4.95
CA GLY A 184 23.15 16.67 -5.97
C GLY A 184 21.74 17.04 -5.45
N TRP A 185 21.46 16.93 -4.14
CA TRP A 185 20.20 17.36 -3.55
C TRP A 185 20.38 18.65 -2.73
N SER A 186 19.46 19.59 -2.89
CA SER A 186 19.44 20.85 -2.12
C SER A 186 18.88 20.68 -0.72
N ASP A 187 17.96 19.72 -0.54
CA ASP A 187 17.25 19.53 0.70
C ASP A 187 18.01 18.60 1.66
N ALA A 188 17.90 18.88 2.95
CA ALA A 188 18.33 17.92 3.96
C ALA A 188 17.45 16.66 3.93
N VAL A 189 18.07 15.54 4.25
CA VAL A 189 17.40 14.25 4.38
C VAL A 189 17.57 13.72 5.81
N TYR A 190 16.62 12.89 6.21
CA TYR A 190 16.55 12.31 7.53
C TYR A 190 16.62 10.80 7.44
N VAL A 191 17.34 10.19 8.38
CA VAL A 191 17.48 8.75 8.52
C VAL A 191 17.18 8.40 9.98
N HIS A 192 16.43 7.34 10.21
CA HIS A 192 16.16 6.86 11.58
C HIS A 192 17.48 6.40 12.24
N ALA A 193 17.68 6.72 13.52
CA ALA A 193 18.93 6.42 14.22
C ALA A 193 19.31 4.93 14.17
N GLU A 194 18.31 4.03 14.24
CA GLU A 194 18.54 2.58 14.10
C GLU A 194 19.17 2.18 12.75
N HIS A 195 19.06 3.01 11.71
CA HIS A 195 19.66 2.78 10.40
C HIS A 195 21.04 3.44 10.25
N GLY A 196 21.61 3.97 11.33
CA GLY A 196 22.89 4.69 11.29
C GLY A 196 24.06 3.86 10.75
N GLU A 197 24.10 2.56 11.05
CA GLU A 197 25.13 1.66 10.48
C GLU A 197 24.92 1.42 8.99
N LEU A 198 23.65 1.24 8.55
CA LEU A 198 23.33 1.12 7.13
C LEU A 198 23.69 2.41 6.37
N LEU A 199 23.44 3.58 6.97
CA LEU A 199 23.82 4.86 6.40
C LEU A 199 25.33 4.96 6.21
N ARG A 200 26.13 4.59 7.23
CA ARG A 200 27.59 4.59 7.12
C ARG A 200 28.09 3.61 6.05
N ALA A 201 27.48 2.42 5.99
CA ALA A 201 27.82 1.44 4.96
C ALA A 201 27.47 1.93 3.55
N ALA A 202 26.32 2.61 3.40
CA ALA A 202 25.92 3.21 2.13
C ALA A 202 26.90 4.31 1.70
N ALA A 203 27.24 5.24 2.61
CA ALA A 203 28.19 6.32 2.33
C ALA A 203 29.60 5.81 1.97
N ALA A 204 29.98 4.65 2.51
CA ALA A 204 31.24 3.99 2.19
C ALA A 204 31.18 3.10 0.93
N GLY A 205 30.03 3.06 0.19
CA GLY A 205 29.84 2.19 -0.97
C GLY A 205 29.86 0.69 -0.66
N LYS A 206 29.63 0.30 0.61
CA LYS A 206 29.71 -1.09 1.07
C LYS A 206 28.36 -1.82 1.07
N LEU A 207 27.24 -1.15 0.71
CA LEU A 207 25.94 -1.82 0.58
C LEU A 207 25.86 -2.56 -0.74
N ALA A 208 25.55 -3.85 -0.66
CA ALA A 208 25.30 -4.70 -1.82
C ALA A 208 23.88 -5.26 -1.76
N PRO A 209 22.89 -4.58 -2.36
CA PRO A 209 21.51 -5.07 -2.36
C PRO A 209 21.41 -6.39 -3.11
N THR A 210 20.72 -7.37 -2.53
CA THR A 210 20.58 -8.71 -3.11
C THR A 210 19.13 -9.06 -3.49
N LEU A 211 18.17 -8.35 -2.93
CA LEU A 211 16.76 -8.63 -3.13
C LEU A 211 16.33 -8.41 -4.58
N THR A 212 15.62 -9.39 -5.14
CA THR A 212 14.86 -9.26 -6.39
C THR A 212 13.43 -9.69 -6.12
N THR A 213 12.46 -8.83 -6.39
CA THR A 213 11.05 -9.08 -6.13
C THR A 213 10.15 -8.29 -7.09
N ILE A 214 8.88 -8.68 -7.14
CA ILE A 214 7.84 -7.97 -7.88
C ILE A 214 7.06 -7.14 -6.86
N LEU A 215 6.95 -5.83 -7.11
CA LEU A 215 6.28 -4.90 -6.20
C LEU A 215 4.80 -4.74 -6.58
N SER A 216 3.98 -4.44 -5.57
CA SER A 216 2.63 -3.91 -5.78
C SER A 216 2.72 -2.46 -6.29
N PRO A 217 1.75 -1.98 -7.09
CA PRO A 217 1.62 -0.55 -7.41
C PRO A 217 1.45 0.35 -6.17
N PHE A 218 1.03 -0.24 -5.07
CA PHE A 218 0.80 0.43 -3.78
C PHE A 218 1.96 0.28 -2.80
N ASP A 219 3.08 -0.31 -3.25
CA ASP A 219 4.28 -0.44 -2.43
C ASP A 219 4.89 0.95 -2.14
N PRO A 220 5.34 1.22 -0.90
CA PRO A 220 5.98 2.48 -0.53
C PRO A 220 7.15 2.89 -1.42
N VAL A 221 7.85 1.96 -2.06
CA VAL A 221 8.94 2.26 -3.00
C VAL A 221 8.43 3.02 -4.23
N VAL A 222 7.21 2.74 -4.70
CA VAL A 222 6.73 3.24 -6.00
C VAL A 222 5.43 4.06 -5.95
N TRP A 223 4.67 4.09 -4.85
CA TRP A 223 3.39 4.81 -4.82
C TRP A 223 3.55 6.32 -5.02
N ASP A 224 4.65 6.92 -4.52
CA ASP A 224 5.03 8.29 -4.81
C ASP A 224 5.86 8.33 -6.10
N ARG A 225 5.20 8.78 -7.17
CA ARG A 225 5.78 8.80 -8.52
C ARG A 225 6.99 9.71 -8.64
N ARG A 226 6.99 10.86 -7.94
CA ARG A 226 8.12 11.80 -7.96
C ARG A 226 9.33 11.17 -7.30
N ARG A 227 9.12 10.53 -6.16
CA ARG A 227 10.18 9.81 -5.44
C ARG A 227 10.70 8.63 -6.25
N ALA A 228 9.83 7.85 -6.89
CA ALA A 228 10.25 6.73 -7.73
C ALA A 228 11.09 7.21 -8.93
N LEU A 229 10.70 8.30 -9.58
CA LEU A 229 11.48 8.92 -10.64
C LEU A 229 12.81 9.45 -10.13
N GLU A 230 12.82 10.15 -9.00
CA GLU A 230 14.02 10.78 -8.45
C GLU A 230 15.06 9.77 -7.92
N LEU A 231 14.59 8.69 -7.28
CA LEU A 231 15.48 7.68 -6.68
C LEU A 231 15.94 6.60 -7.65
N PHE A 232 15.12 6.26 -8.63
CA PHE A 232 15.31 5.08 -9.46
C PHE A 232 15.26 5.38 -10.96
N ASP A 233 15.07 6.65 -11.37
CA ASP A 233 14.80 7.04 -12.77
C ASP A 233 13.64 6.23 -13.38
N PHE A 234 12.61 5.97 -12.54
CA PHE A 234 11.50 5.09 -12.89
C PHE A 234 10.19 5.88 -13.00
N ASP A 235 9.83 6.23 -14.24
CA ASP A 235 8.53 6.85 -14.54
C ASP A 235 7.44 5.80 -14.46
N TYR A 236 6.69 5.83 -13.35
CA TYR A 236 5.67 4.84 -13.06
C TYR A 236 4.27 5.42 -12.96
N ARG A 237 3.35 4.83 -13.74
CA ARG A 237 1.93 5.14 -13.66
C ARG A 237 1.10 3.85 -13.77
N LEU A 238 0.18 3.66 -12.83
CA LEU A 238 -0.80 2.59 -12.93
C LEU A 238 -1.87 2.97 -13.97
N GLU A 239 -2.05 2.12 -14.98
CA GLU A 239 -2.89 2.43 -16.15
C GLU A 239 -4.29 1.80 -16.08
N CYS A 240 -4.71 1.29 -14.92
CA CYS A 240 -6.04 0.66 -14.73
C CYS A 240 -7.22 1.63 -14.99
N TYR A 241 -6.99 2.94 -14.87
CA TYR A 241 -7.97 3.98 -15.19
C TYR A 241 -7.78 4.58 -16.59
N THR A 242 -6.79 4.10 -17.35
CA THR A 242 -6.53 4.54 -18.72
C THR A 242 -7.32 3.65 -19.68
N PRO A 243 -8.01 4.20 -20.71
CA PRO A 243 -8.63 3.40 -21.75
C PRO A 243 -7.66 2.40 -22.37
N ALA A 244 -8.15 1.21 -22.75
CA ALA A 244 -7.31 0.09 -23.13
C ALA A 244 -6.34 0.41 -24.28
N GLU A 245 -6.81 1.15 -25.29
CA GLU A 245 -6.07 1.58 -26.47
C GLU A 245 -4.96 2.61 -26.18
N LYS A 246 -4.99 3.24 -25.01
CA LYS A 246 -3.99 4.23 -24.56
C LYS A 246 -3.00 3.68 -23.55
N ARG A 247 -3.13 2.40 -23.16
CA ARG A 247 -2.20 1.76 -22.22
C ARG A 247 -0.90 1.41 -22.92
N ARG A 248 0.21 1.82 -22.30
CA ARG A 248 1.56 1.53 -22.81
C ARG A 248 2.07 0.18 -22.30
N TYR A 249 1.81 -0.14 -21.05
CA TYR A 249 2.41 -1.29 -20.37
C TYR A 249 1.40 -2.35 -19.94
N GLY A 250 0.12 -2.00 -19.77
CA GLY A 250 -0.92 -2.93 -19.37
C GLY A 250 -1.94 -2.35 -18.39
N TYR A 251 -2.82 -3.20 -17.88
CA TYR A 251 -3.90 -2.78 -16.99
C TYR A 251 -3.41 -2.53 -15.55
N PHE A 252 -2.68 -3.51 -14.99
CA PHE A 252 -2.23 -3.48 -13.59
C PHE A 252 -0.76 -3.88 -13.51
N THR A 253 0.09 -2.98 -13.94
CA THR A 253 1.52 -3.23 -14.04
C THR A 253 2.21 -3.26 -12.69
N LEU A 254 3.02 -4.28 -12.49
CA LEU A 254 3.79 -4.57 -11.29
C LEU A 254 5.27 -4.25 -11.55
N PRO A 255 5.90 -3.32 -10.80
CA PRO A 255 7.32 -3.02 -10.96
C PRO A 255 8.22 -4.19 -10.55
N ILE A 256 9.36 -4.35 -11.22
CA ILE A 256 10.38 -5.34 -10.93
C ILE A 256 11.54 -4.66 -10.23
N LEU A 257 11.65 -4.85 -8.91
CA LEU A 257 12.80 -4.43 -8.12
C LEU A 257 13.88 -5.51 -8.20
N ARG A 258 15.08 -5.13 -8.60
CA ARG A 258 16.25 -6.02 -8.65
C ARG A 258 17.47 -5.32 -8.09
N ARG A 259 17.96 -5.83 -6.95
CA ARG A 259 19.25 -5.39 -6.36
C ARG A 259 19.38 -3.87 -6.23
N GLY A 260 18.32 -3.23 -5.75
CA GLY A 260 18.30 -1.78 -5.55
C GLY A 260 17.93 -0.94 -6.76
N ALA A 261 17.60 -1.55 -7.91
CA ALA A 261 17.12 -0.85 -9.11
C ALA A 261 15.75 -1.33 -9.54
N LEU A 262 14.91 -0.45 -10.10
CA LEU A 262 13.68 -0.81 -10.78
C LEU A 262 14.01 -1.07 -12.24
N VAL A 263 14.03 -2.36 -12.61
CA VAL A 263 14.59 -2.80 -13.90
C VAL A 263 13.54 -3.07 -14.98
N GLY A 264 12.26 -2.97 -14.62
CA GLY A 264 11.17 -3.25 -15.56
C GLY A 264 9.82 -3.34 -14.86
N ARG A 265 8.83 -3.77 -15.61
CA ARG A 265 7.44 -3.93 -15.14
C ARG A 265 6.76 -5.07 -15.89
N LEU A 266 5.76 -5.67 -15.25
CA LEU A 266 4.93 -6.71 -15.89
C LEU A 266 3.45 -6.52 -15.55
N ASP A 267 2.55 -6.81 -16.48
CA ASP A 267 1.12 -6.99 -16.25
C ASP A 267 0.80 -8.48 -16.29
N ALA A 268 0.18 -9.02 -15.26
CA ALA A 268 -0.06 -10.44 -15.15
C ALA A 268 -1.47 -10.77 -14.65
N LYS A 269 -1.90 -12.00 -14.95
CA LYS A 269 -3.17 -12.54 -14.47
C LYS A 269 -2.99 -13.97 -13.97
N ALA A 270 -3.45 -14.22 -12.74
CA ALA A 270 -3.51 -15.56 -12.18
C ALA A 270 -4.83 -16.25 -12.56
N HIS A 271 -4.77 -17.26 -13.40
CA HIS A 271 -5.89 -18.14 -13.77
C HIS A 271 -5.91 -19.32 -12.79
N ARG A 272 -6.36 -19.07 -11.57
CA ARG A 272 -6.26 -20.02 -10.44
C ARG A 272 -6.92 -21.36 -10.68
N ALA A 273 -8.08 -21.38 -11.36
CA ALA A 273 -8.75 -22.63 -11.71
C ALA A 273 -7.94 -23.53 -12.66
N GLN A 274 -6.98 -22.95 -13.40
CA GLN A 274 -6.12 -23.65 -14.36
C GLN A 274 -4.69 -23.80 -13.84
N GLY A 275 -4.37 -23.28 -12.66
CA GLY A 275 -3.00 -23.26 -12.14
C GLY A 275 -2.01 -22.46 -12.98
N ARG A 276 -2.49 -21.52 -13.83
CA ARG A 276 -1.71 -20.79 -14.84
C ARG A 276 -1.53 -19.33 -14.48
N PHE A 277 -0.28 -18.86 -14.47
CA PHE A 277 0.10 -17.47 -14.28
C PHE A 277 0.53 -16.88 -15.64
N GLU A 278 -0.33 -16.08 -16.23
CA GLU A 278 -0.10 -15.42 -17.50
C GLU A 278 0.55 -14.04 -17.29
N ILE A 279 1.74 -13.84 -17.81
CA ILE A 279 2.36 -12.53 -17.98
C ILE A 279 1.90 -11.99 -19.32
N LYS A 280 0.92 -11.09 -19.30
CA LYS A 280 0.32 -10.48 -20.50
C LYS A 280 1.30 -9.58 -21.23
N SER A 281 2.03 -8.77 -20.45
CA SER A 281 3.10 -7.92 -20.95
C SER A 281 4.24 -7.84 -19.94
N LEU A 282 5.46 -7.80 -20.46
CA LEU A 282 6.69 -7.64 -19.70
C LEU A 282 7.56 -6.62 -20.42
N ALA A 283 8.00 -5.58 -19.74
CA ALA A 283 8.89 -4.59 -20.30
C ALA A 283 10.10 -4.36 -19.38
N LEU A 284 11.30 -4.41 -19.92
CA LEU A 284 12.49 -3.88 -19.24
C LEU A 284 12.56 -2.37 -19.46
N GLU A 285 13.12 -1.67 -18.50
CA GLU A 285 13.41 -0.24 -18.63
C GLU A 285 14.56 -0.03 -19.63
N GLU A 286 14.57 1.16 -20.23
CA GLU A 286 15.61 1.56 -21.17
C GLU A 286 17.00 1.49 -20.51
N GLY A 287 18.02 1.04 -21.26
CA GLY A 287 19.39 0.88 -20.74
C GLY A 287 19.63 -0.37 -19.90
N VAL A 288 18.61 -1.15 -19.52
CA VAL A 288 18.80 -2.40 -18.77
C VAL A 288 19.42 -3.47 -19.65
N ARG A 289 20.66 -3.87 -19.33
CA ARG A 289 21.37 -4.93 -20.07
C ARG A 289 20.85 -6.31 -19.69
N VAL A 290 20.42 -7.08 -20.69
CA VAL A 290 20.05 -8.48 -20.50
C VAL A 290 21.30 -9.30 -20.18
N SER A 291 21.28 -10.03 -19.08
CA SER A 291 22.36 -10.94 -18.66
C SER A 291 21.76 -12.23 -18.10
N PRO A 292 22.51 -13.36 -18.10
CA PRO A 292 22.03 -14.61 -17.50
C PRO A 292 21.60 -14.43 -16.05
N ARG A 293 22.31 -13.61 -15.28
CA ARG A 293 21.98 -13.29 -13.88
C ARG A 293 20.67 -12.48 -13.75
N LEU A 294 20.42 -11.52 -14.64
CA LEU A 294 19.15 -10.79 -14.68
C LEU A 294 17.99 -11.75 -14.91
N VAL A 295 18.13 -12.63 -15.90
CA VAL A 295 17.13 -13.64 -16.26
C VAL A 295 16.82 -14.54 -15.05
N GLN A 296 17.82 -15.06 -14.38
CA GLN A 296 17.64 -15.94 -13.21
C GLN A 296 17.02 -15.21 -12.01
N ASP A 297 17.48 -13.98 -11.70
CA ASP A 297 16.95 -13.16 -10.63
C ASP A 297 15.45 -12.88 -10.85
N VAL A 298 15.06 -12.50 -12.08
CA VAL A 298 13.65 -12.21 -12.43
C VAL A 298 12.81 -13.51 -12.48
N ALA A 299 13.35 -14.61 -13.04
CA ALA A 299 12.68 -15.90 -13.04
C ALA A 299 12.34 -16.38 -11.63
N GLY A 300 13.30 -16.22 -10.68
CA GLY A 300 13.08 -16.54 -9.29
C GLY A 300 11.97 -15.69 -8.64
N ALA A 301 11.92 -14.40 -8.93
CA ALA A 301 10.88 -13.51 -8.41
C ALA A 301 9.48 -13.85 -9.00
N VAL A 302 9.41 -14.10 -10.30
CA VAL A 302 8.16 -14.49 -10.98
C VAL A 302 7.65 -15.84 -10.45
N ARG A 303 8.52 -16.85 -10.28
CA ARG A 303 8.11 -18.14 -9.72
C ARG A 303 7.52 -17.99 -8.31
N ARG A 304 8.17 -17.23 -7.42
CA ARG A 304 7.63 -16.99 -6.07
C ARG A 304 6.24 -16.36 -6.13
N LEU A 305 6.04 -15.37 -6.99
CA LEU A 305 4.75 -14.71 -7.16
C LEU A 305 3.69 -15.67 -7.72
N ALA A 306 4.04 -16.46 -8.73
CA ALA A 306 3.15 -17.44 -9.35
C ALA A 306 2.75 -18.55 -8.37
N LEU A 307 3.69 -19.08 -7.60
CA LEU A 307 3.44 -20.07 -6.54
C LEU A 307 2.56 -19.49 -5.41
N TRP A 308 2.78 -18.25 -5.00
CA TRP A 308 1.93 -17.58 -4.02
C TRP A 308 0.48 -17.46 -4.49
N HIS A 309 0.27 -17.35 -5.81
CA HIS A 309 -1.07 -17.37 -6.42
C HIS A 309 -1.63 -18.77 -6.67
N ALA A 310 -0.93 -19.85 -6.28
CA ALA A 310 -1.25 -21.22 -6.62
C ALA A 310 -1.33 -21.49 -8.15
N CYS A 311 -0.48 -20.81 -8.92
CA CYS A 311 -0.42 -20.86 -10.38
C CYS A 311 1.00 -21.21 -10.85
N PRO A 312 1.49 -22.45 -10.64
CA PRO A 312 2.89 -22.82 -10.92
C PRO A 312 3.28 -22.80 -12.40
N GLN A 313 2.31 -22.85 -13.31
CA GLN A 313 2.57 -22.77 -14.75
C GLN A 313 2.64 -21.30 -15.18
N VAL A 314 3.80 -20.85 -15.64
CA VAL A 314 4.00 -19.46 -16.07
C VAL A 314 4.08 -19.40 -17.58
N GLU A 315 3.30 -18.52 -18.17
CA GLU A 315 3.30 -18.23 -19.62
C GLU A 315 3.59 -16.73 -19.83
N ILE A 316 4.33 -16.40 -20.91
CA ILE A 316 4.63 -15.03 -21.29
C ILE A 316 4.02 -14.77 -22.66
N ALA A 317 3.02 -13.88 -22.71
CA ALA A 317 2.34 -13.55 -23.96
C ALA A 317 3.15 -12.53 -24.77
N GLN A 318 3.65 -11.47 -24.12
CA GLN A 318 4.43 -10.41 -24.77
C GLN A 318 5.60 -9.98 -23.89
N ALA A 319 6.74 -9.66 -24.49
CA ALA A 319 7.90 -9.12 -23.81
C ALA A 319 8.66 -8.10 -24.67
N GLN A 320 9.20 -7.08 -24.02
CA GLN A 320 10.07 -6.08 -24.62
C GLN A 320 11.33 -5.90 -23.76
N PRO A 321 12.52 -6.23 -24.29
CA PRO A 321 12.77 -6.82 -25.61
C PRO A 321 12.32 -8.29 -25.71
N ALA A 322 11.91 -8.75 -26.90
CA ALA A 322 11.44 -10.12 -27.13
C ALA A 322 12.48 -11.18 -26.74
N ALA A 323 13.77 -10.89 -26.97
CA ALA A 323 14.86 -11.79 -26.59
C ALA A 323 14.91 -12.05 -25.07
N PHE A 324 14.60 -11.05 -24.23
CA PHE A 324 14.50 -11.25 -22.79
C PHE A 324 13.34 -12.18 -22.43
N GLY A 325 12.18 -12.00 -23.08
CA GLY A 325 11.02 -12.87 -22.88
C GLY A 325 11.33 -14.34 -23.18
N ALA A 326 12.01 -14.62 -24.28
CA ALA A 326 12.42 -15.98 -24.65
C ALA A 326 13.37 -16.61 -23.62
N LEU A 327 14.39 -15.86 -23.19
CA LEU A 327 15.33 -16.31 -22.15
C LEU A 327 14.64 -16.55 -20.80
N LEU A 328 13.72 -15.67 -20.43
CA LEU A 328 12.96 -15.81 -19.20
C LEU A 328 12.03 -17.02 -19.23
N ALA A 329 11.35 -17.26 -20.35
CA ALA A 329 10.51 -18.44 -20.55
C ALA A 329 11.32 -19.74 -20.40
N ALA A 330 12.46 -19.84 -21.05
CA ALA A 330 13.38 -20.99 -20.91
C ALA A 330 13.78 -21.18 -19.44
N ALA A 331 14.24 -20.13 -18.77
CA ALA A 331 14.64 -20.21 -17.36
C ALA A 331 13.49 -20.61 -16.43
N LEU A 332 12.25 -20.22 -16.72
CA LEU A 332 11.06 -20.61 -15.96
C LEU A 332 10.71 -22.10 -16.15
N HIS A 333 10.93 -22.67 -17.34
CA HIS A 333 10.72 -24.09 -17.61
C HIS A 333 11.77 -24.98 -16.94
N ASP A 334 13.06 -24.64 -17.04
CA ASP A 334 14.17 -25.43 -16.48
C ASP A 334 14.07 -25.56 -14.96
N GLY A 335 13.73 -24.49 -14.26
CA GLY A 335 13.58 -24.52 -12.79
C GLY A 335 12.34 -25.29 -12.30
N GLY A 336 11.34 -25.53 -13.16
CA GLY A 336 10.18 -26.37 -12.88
C GLY A 336 10.50 -27.86 -12.92
N ALA A 337 11.47 -28.27 -13.73
CA ALA A 337 11.95 -29.66 -13.80
C ALA A 337 12.76 -30.05 -12.53
N ALA A 338 13.64 -29.17 -12.06
CA ALA A 338 14.44 -29.41 -10.87
C ALA A 338 13.61 -29.49 -9.57
N ALA A 339 12.54 -28.70 -9.46
CA ALA A 339 11.63 -28.74 -8.30
C ALA A 339 10.74 -29.99 -8.26
N ARG A 340 10.44 -30.61 -9.40
CA ARG A 340 9.68 -31.88 -9.50
C ARG A 340 10.51 -33.11 -9.23
N GLN A 341 11.85 -33.03 -9.32
CA GLN A 341 12.76 -34.12 -8.97
C GLN A 341 13.17 -34.14 -7.49
N ALA A 342 12.87 -33.04 -6.76
CA ALA A 342 13.22 -32.88 -5.36
C ALA A 342 12.00 -33.04 -4.40
N ALA A 343 10.78 -33.26 -4.92
CA ALA A 343 9.54 -33.53 -4.19
C ALA A 343 9.11 -35.00 -4.35
#